data_f83c2144964955cce3fdcc2e6eb9e5aa
#
_entry.id   f83c2144964955cce3fdcc2e6eb9e5aa
#
_cell.length_a   1.000
_cell.length_b   1.000
_cell.length_c   1.000
_cell.angle_alpha   90.00
_cell.angle_beta   90.00
_cell.angle_gamma   90.00
#
_symmetry.space_group_name_H-M   'P 1'
#
loop_
_entity.id
_entity.type
_entity.pdbx_description
1 polymer ?
#
loop_
_entity_poly.entity_id
_entity_poly.type
_entity_poly.pdbx_seq_one_letter_code
_entity_poly.pdbx_strand_id
1 'polypeptide(L)'
;MFQIIVVALVMAKNLFKIAKQKKIKYFLISFVDLFGVLRSKLVPVHAIKEMQTAGAGFAGFAAWLDMSPADSDMFGIPDPDSLIQLPWNKEVGWLASDLWMDGKPVEASPRVMLKNQIKKLKKQNLTMKSGVECEYFLISSDGNSIADLRDTQSKPCYDQSALMRRYDLIKEICDCMIEMEWGPYQNDHEDANGQFEMNWDYDDCLKTADRHTFFKYMVKTIAEKHGLRATFMPKPFENLTGNGCHAHISVWDGKKNKFLDKSDKLGLSKMAYNFLGGVIKNASSLSAFFNPTINSYRRINAPPTKSGASWSPSSISYTGNNRTHMIRIPDPGRFELRLMDGSVNPYLLQASVLAAGLNGLKHKINPGEPLNCNMYTDYKKYPDLPKLPNELKESLELLRNNKEMNDAFGKETINSYIKLRKSEINEFDNIENFDKSKPVTQWERQNTLDC
;
A
#
# COMPACT_ATOMS: atom_id res chain seq x y z
N MET A 1 6.69 -5.13 35.78
CA MET A 1 6.51 -5.28 34.33
C MET A 1 5.21 -6.03 33.98
N PHE A 2 4.87 -7.13 34.65
CA PHE A 2 3.58 -7.83 34.49
C PHE A 2 2.33 -6.97 34.82
N GLN A 3 2.39 -6.07 35.77
CA GLN A 3 1.25 -5.23 36.19
C GLN A 3 0.85 -4.14 35.20
N ILE A 4 1.76 -3.62 34.38
CA ILE A 4 1.44 -2.58 33.37
C ILE A 4 0.75 -3.21 32.13
N ILE A 5 1.09 -4.45 31.81
CA ILE A 5 0.42 -5.24 30.77
C ILE A 5 -1.01 -5.58 31.19
N VAL A 6 -1.23 -5.88 32.47
CA VAL A 6 -2.56 -6.22 33.02
C VAL A 6 -3.53 -5.02 33.02
N VAL A 7 -3.06 -3.79 33.24
CA VAL A 7 -3.93 -2.59 33.24
C VAL A 7 -4.36 -2.18 31.82
N ALA A 8 -3.52 -2.40 30.79
CA ALA A 8 -3.92 -2.21 29.39
C ALA A 8 -4.92 -3.27 28.90
N LEU A 9 -4.91 -4.46 29.49
CA LEU A 9 -5.80 -5.59 29.15
C LEU A 9 -7.25 -5.42 29.63
N VAL A 10 -7.52 -4.54 30.59
CA VAL A 10 -8.88 -4.35 31.15
C VAL A 10 -9.81 -3.60 30.20
N MET A 11 -9.27 -2.93 29.16
CA MET A 11 -10.05 -2.20 28.14
C MET A 11 -10.03 -2.85 26.75
N ALA A 12 -9.28 -3.93 26.53
CA ALA A 12 -9.21 -4.60 25.23
C ALA A 12 -10.49 -5.40 24.94
N LYS A 13 -11.00 -5.29 23.71
CA LYS A 13 -12.14 -6.10 23.25
C LYS A 13 -11.82 -7.59 23.42
N ASN A 14 -12.71 -8.33 24.06
CA ASN A 14 -12.54 -9.78 24.26
C ASN A 14 -12.94 -10.55 23.02
N LEU A 15 -11.97 -11.02 22.26
CA LEU A 15 -12.17 -11.74 20.99
C LEU A 15 -13.00 -13.00 21.17
N PHE A 16 -12.86 -13.74 22.28
CA PHE A 16 -13.67 -14.93 22.54
C PHE A 16 -15.16 -14.61 22.75
N LYS A 17 -15.46 -13.51 23.44
CA LYS A 17 -16.84 -13.03 23.63
C LYS A 17 -17.44 -12.59 22.29
N ILE A 18 -16.67 -11.84 21.50
CA ILE A 18 -17.08 -11.38 20.15
C ILE A 18 -17.32 -12.58 19.23
N ALA A 19 -16.43 -13.58 19.25
CA ALA A 19 -16.58 -14.80 18.45
C ALA A 19 -17.91 -15.52 18.75
N LYS A 20 -18.28 -15.65 20.03
CA LYS A 20 -19.56 -16.25 20.42
C LYS A 20 -20.76 -15.48 19.86
N GLN A 21 -20.72 -14.14 19.95
CA GLN A 21 -21.79 -13.26 19.46
C GLN A 21 -21.94 -13.34 17.94
N LYS A 22 -20.80 -13.33 17.22
CA LYS A 22 -20.73 -13.33 15.76
C LYS A 22 -20.69 -14.74 15.15
N LYS A 23 -20.70 -15.82 15.97
CA LYS A 23 -20.59 -17.24 15.55
C LYS A 23 -19.29 -17.52 14.78
N ILE A 24 -18.21 -16.81 15.07
CA ILE A 24 -16.88 -17.07 14.51
C ILE A 24 -16.34 -18.33 15.17
N LYS A 25 -15.82 -19.26 14.35
CA LYS A 25 -15.22 -20.52 14.77
C LYS A 25 -13.69 -20.51 14.70
N TYR A 26 -13.14 -19.71 13.79
CA TYR A 26 -11.70 -19.62 13.53
C TYR A 26 -11.27 -18.16 13.36
N PHE A 27 -10.02 -17.89 13.70
CA PHE A 27 -9.38 -16.59 13.45
C PHE A 27 -8.14 -16.77 12.58
N LEU A 28 -8.00 -15.93 11.57
CA LEU A 28 -6.75 -15.70 10.87
C LEU A 28 -5.98 -14.63 11.65
N ILE A 29 -4.95 -15.03 12.40
CA ILE A 29 -4.01 -14.10 13.03
C ILE A 29 -2.93 -13.79 12.02
N SER A 30 -2.92 -12.55 11.50
CA SER A 30 -2.18 -12.20 10.29
C SER A 30 -1.22 -11.05 10.51
N PHE A 31 -0.09 -11.08 9.80
CA PHE A 31 0.84 -9.95 9.67
C PHE A 31 1.32 -9.81 8.24
N VAL A 32 1.88 -8.65 7.90
CA VAL A 32 2.51 -8.41 6.59
C VAL A 32 4.01 -8.30 6.79
N ASP A 33 4.78 -9.07 6.01
CA ASP A 33 6.24 -9.03 6.02
C ASP A 33 6.79 -7.83 5.22
N LEU A 34 8.13 -7.66 5.16
CA LEU A 34 8.76 -6.53 4.47
C LEU A 34 8.51 -6.50 2.96
N PHE A 35 8.18 -7.65 2.35
CA PHE A 35 7.84 -7.73 0.93
C PHE A 35 6.36 -7.44 0.64
N GLY A 36 5.54 -7.23 1.67
CA GLY A 36 4.11 -6.99 1.51
C GLY A 36 3.28 -8.28 1.49
N VAL A 37 3.90 -9.43 1.73
CA VAL A 37 3.20 -10.72 1.73
C VAL A 37 2.39 -10.88 3.02
N LEU A 38 1.11 -11.18 2.88
CA LEU A 38 0.22 -11.46 4.01
C LEU A 38 0.46 -12.88 4.54
N ARG A 39 0.94 -12.97 5.78
CA ARG A 39 1.23 -14.21 6.51
C ARG A 39 0.18 -14.45 7.57
N SER A 40 -0.20 -15.69 7.81
CA SER A 40 -1.29 -15.99 8.75
C SER A 40 -1.17 -17.39 9.36
N LYS A 41 -1.75 -17.53 10.56
CA LYS A 41 -2.13 -18.81 11.15
C LYS A 41 -3.62 -18.85 11.41
N LEU A 42 -4.26 -19.98 11.11
CA LEU A 42 -5.66 -20.23 11.42
C LEU A 42 -5.76 -20.78 12.85
N VAL A 43 -6.43 -20.05 13.73
CA VAL A 43 -6.55 -20.35 15.16
C VAL A 43 -8.01 -20.68 15.50
N PRO A 44 -8.32 -21.87 16.06
CA PRO A 44 -9.67 -22.21 16.52
C PRO A 44 -10.10 -21.30 17.68
N VAL A 45 -11.41 -21.01 17.76
CA VAL A 45 -11.96 -20.06 18.75
C VAL A 45 -11.63 -20.41 20.20
N HIS A 46 -11.48 -21.69 20.55
CA HIS A 46 -11.15 -22.08 21.93
C HIS A 46 -9.74 -21.63 22.34
N ALA A 47 -8.79 -21.57 21.39
CA ALA A 47 -7.42 -21.13 21.63
C ALA A 47 -7.26 -19.60 21.64
N ILE A 48 -8.25 -18.83 21.13
CA ILE A 48 -8.12 -17.37 21.01
C ILE A 48 -7.96 -16.65 22.36
N LYS A 49 -8.44 -17.27 23.47
CA LYS A 49 -8.28 -16.70 24.80
C LYS A 49 -6.81 -16.51 25.19
N GLU A 50 -5.99 -17.50 24.82
CA GLU A 50 -4.54 -17.47 25.06
C GLU A 50 -3.86 -16.64 23.97
N MET A 51 -4.16 -16.93 22.71
CA MET A 51 -3.54 -16.27 21.56
C MET A 51 -3.77 -14.75 21.51
N GLN A 52 -4.86 -14.25 22.10
CA GLN A 52 -5.13 -12.80 22.19
C GLN A 52 -4.06 -12.07 23.02
N THR A 53 -3.39 -12.75 23.93
CA THR A 53 -2.40 -12.16 24.84
C THR A 53 -0.99 -12.68 24.59
N ALA A 54 -0.84 -13.98 24.37
CA ALA A 54 0.44 -14.62 24.09
C ALA A 54 0.88 -14.47 22.62
N GLY A 55 -0.10 -14.30 21.73
CA GLY A 55 0.15 -14.26 20.28
C GLY A 55 0.22 -15.65 19.65
N ALA A 56 0.11 -15.68 18.32
CA ALA A 56 0.41 -16.87 17.53
C ALA A 56 1.90 -16.88 17.17
N GLY A 57 2.59 -17.99 17.39
CA GLY A 57 4.03 -18.13 17.15
C GLY A 57 4.36 -18.28 15.67
N PHE A 58 5.42 -17.62 15.20
CA PHE A 58 5.94 -17.67 13.84
C PHE A 58 7.46 -17.72 13.85
N ALA A 59 8.05 -18.57 13.00
CA ALA A 59 9.48 -18.54 12.72
C ALA A 59 9.78 -17.35 11.77
N GLY A 60 10.52 -16.35 12.23
CA GLY A 60 10.81 -15.15 11.43
C GLY A 60 11.59 -15.43 10.15
N PHE A 61 12.44 -16.44 10.16
CA PHE A 61 13.16 -16.91 8.98
C PHE A 61 12.23 -17.35 7.84
N ALA A 62 11.05 -17.89 8.15
CA ALA A 62 10.09 -18.35 7.14
C ALA A 62 9.29 -17.21 6.48
N ALA A 63 9.57 -15.97 6.84
CA ALA A 63 8.98 -14.75 6.27
C ALA A 63 10.07 -13.77 5.88
N TRP A 64 9.76 -12.79 5.02
CA TRP A 64 10.72 -11.76 4.60
C TRP A 64 10.91 -10.70 5.70
N LEU A 65 11.67 -11.04 6.76
CA LEU A 65 11.97 -10.19 7.92
C LEU A 65 13.46 -10.09 8.24
N ASP A 66 14.31 -10.65 7.37
CA ASP A 66 15.78 -10.68 7.52
C ASP A 66 16.25 -11.36 8.82
N MET A 67 15.67 -12.52 9.12
CA MET A 67 16.00 -13.35 10.26
C MET A 67 16.66 -14.66 9.82
N SER A 68 17.35 -15.32 10.73
CA SER A 68 17.96 -16.62 10.55
C SER A 68 17.20 -17.72 11.30
N PRO A 69 17.41 -19.01 10.99
CA PRO A 69 16.82 -20.12 11.78
C PRO A 69 17.26 -20.17 13.24
N ALA A 70 18.31 -19.40 13.60
CA ALA A 70 18.82 -19.33 14.98
C ALA A 70 18.16 -18.24 15.82
N ASP A 71 17.37 -17.35 15.18
CA ASP A 71 16.64 -16.31 15.89
C ASP A 71 15.42 -16.90 16.63
N SER A 72 15.02 -16.25 17.73
CA SER A 72 13.85 -16.64 18.53
C SER A 72 12.56 -16.58 17.71
N ASP A 73 11.56 -17.39 18.10
CA ASP A 73 10.23 -17.28 17.54
C ASP A 73 9.61 -15.90 17.79
N MET A 74 8.91 -15.42 16.80
CA MET A 74 8.08 -14.22 16.90
C MET A 74 6.65 -14.60 17.27
N PHE A 75 5.94 -13.67 17.92
CA PHE A 75 4.54 -13.82 18.29
C PHE A 75 3.71 -12.70 17.67
N GLY A 76 2.73 -13.08 16.84
CA GLY A 76 1.74 -12.14 16.30
C GLY A 76 0.65 -11.90 17.34
N ILE A 77 0.72 -10.75 18.03
CA ILE A 77 -0.32 -10.31 18.96
C ILE A 77 -1.44 -9.66 18.17
N PRO A 78 -2.64 -10.28 18.08
CA PRO A 78 -3.73 -9.73 17.28
C PRO A 78 -4.26 -8.43 17.87
N ASP A 79 -4.55 -7.47 16.99
CA ASP A 79 -5.21 -6.22 17.35
C ASP A 79 -6.74 -6.41 17.25
N PRO A 80 -7.49 -6.41 18.37
CA PRO A 80 -8.94 -6.63 18.34
C PRO A 80 -9.73 -5.54 17.59
N ASP A 81 -9.14 -4.35 17.40
CA ASP A 81 -9.77 -3.26 16.66
C ASP A 81 -9.68 -3.46 15.14
N SER A 82 -8.82 -4.37 14.68
CA SER A 82 -8.70 -4.74 13.28
C SER A 82 -9.65 -5.87 12.83
N LEU A 83 -10.45 -6.43 13.75
CA LEU A 83 -11.29 -7.59 13.45
C LEU A 83 -12.24 -7.35 12.29
N ILE A 84 -12.11 -8.18 11.25
CA ILE A 84 -13.03 -8.31 10.12
C ILE A 84 -13.58 -9.73 10.11
N GLN A 85 -14.90 -9.90 10.24
CA GLN A 85 -15.55 -11.19 9.95
C GLN A 85 -15.68 -11.31 8.44
N LEU A 86 -15.16 -12.41 7.85
CA LEU A 86 -15.15 -12.55 6.40
C LEU A 86 -16.58 -12.54 5.83
N PRO A 87 -16.91 -11.60 4.92
CA PRO A 87 -18.26 -11.55 4.32
C PRO A 87 -18.65 -12.85 3.60
N TRP A 88 -17.72 -13.47 2.91
CA TRP A 88 -17.92 -14.71 2.15
C TRP A 88 -17.77 -16.00 2.97
N ASN A 89 -17.32 -15.90 4.24
CA ASN A 89 -17.22 -17.02 5.17
C ASN A 89 -17.35 -16.57 6.62
N LYS A 90 -18.59 -16.49 7.11
CA LYS A 90 -18.93 -15.95 8.44
C LYS A 90 -18.33 -16.72 9.63
N GLU A 91 -17.81 -17.93 9.40
CA GLU A 91 -17.15 -18.71 10.46
C GLU A 91 -15.72 -18.23 10.74
N VAL A 92 -15.17 -17.34 9.91
CA VAL A 92 -13.79 -16.88 10.02
C VAL A 92 -13.72 -15.39 10.30
N GLY A 93 -12.90 -15.01 11.30
CA GLY A 93 -12.51 -13.63 11.57
C GLY A 93 -11.05 -13.40 11.18
N TRP A 94 -10.76 -12.31 10.46
CA TRP A 94 -9.41 -11.87 10.15
C TRP A 94 -8.95 -10.82 11.16
N LEU A 95 -7.68 -10.89 11.58
CA LEU A 95 -7.05 -9.96 12.53
C LEU A 95 -5.67 -9.57 12.04
N ALA A 96 -5.39 -8.27 11.96
CA ALA A 96 -4.03 -7.78 11.85
C ALA A 96 -3.32 -7.90 13.21
N SER A 97 -2.01 -8.19 13.18
CA SER A 97 -1.21 -8.43 14.38
C SER A 97 0.05 -7.59 14.40
N ASP A 98 0.47 -7.22 15.60
CA ASP A 98 1.80 -6.66 15.84
C ASP A 98 2.76 -7.79 16.20
N LEU A 99 3.93 -7.82 15.56
CA LEU A 99 4.94 -8.83 15.86
C LEU A 99 5.75 -8.46 17.11
N TRP A 100 5.98 -9.45 17.96
CA TRP A 100 6.78 -9.36 19.17
C TRP A 100 7.80 -10.49 19.20
N MET A 101 9.00 -10.19 19.70
CA MET A 101 10.09 -11.14 19.92
C MET A 101 10.83 -10.77 21.21
N ASP A 102 11.14 -11.73 22.05
CA ASP A 102 11.83 -11.53 23.33
C ASP A 102 11.17 -10.43 24.22
N GLY A 103 9.84 -10.39 24.21
CA GLY A 103 9.06 -9.44 25.02
C GLY A 103 9.06 -8.00 24.48
N LYS A 104 9.52 -7.75 23.26
CA LYS A 104 9.57 -6.42 22.63
C LYS A 104 8.91 -6.45 21.26
N PRO A 105 8.33 -5.33 20.78
CA PRO A 105 7.89 -5.22 19.40
C PRO A 105 9.05 -5.43 18.42
N VAL A 106 8.79 -6.12 17.32
CA VAL A 106 9.75 -6.26 16.20
C VAL A 106 9.73 -4.97 15.41
N GLU A 107 10.75 -4.12 15.60
CA GLU A 107 10.82 -2.78 15.00
C GLU A 107 10.84 -2.81 13.47
N ALA A 108 11.35 -3.88 12.85
CA ALA A 108 11.35 -4.08 11.40
C ALA A 108 9.98 -4.55 10.85
N SER A 109 9.00 -4.86 11.72
CA SER A 109 7.65 -5.22 11.27
C SER A 109 6.93 -3.99 10.67
N PRO A 110 6.42 -4.05 9.43
CA PRO A 110 5.80 -2.89 8.77
C PRO A 110 4.66 -2.24 9.58
N ARG A 111 3.80 -3.03 10.22
CA ARG A 111 2.71 -2.48 11.05
C ARG A 111 3.25 -1.78 12.31
N VAL A 112 4.30 -2.30 12.92
CA VAL A 112 4.98 -1.67 14.06
C VAL A 112 5.66 -0.37 13.62
N MET A 113 6.34 -0.37 12.47
CA MET A 113 6.93 0.84 11.87
C MET A 113 5.89 1.95 11.72
N LEU A 114 4.71 1.64 11.15
CA LEU A 114 3.61 2.61 11.02
C LEU A 114 3.13 3.10 12.39
N LYS A 115 2.86 2.20 13.34
CA LYS A 115 2.41 2.56 14.69
C LYS A 115 3.41 3.47 15.41
N ASN A 116 4.71 3.30 15.18
CA ASN A 116 5.74 4.16 15.74
C ASN A 116 5.71 5.58 15.14
N GLN A 117 5.44 5.74 13.84
CA GLN A 117 5.25 7.07 13.24
C GLN A 117 3.95 7.73 13.74
N ILE A 118 2.85 6.96 13.85
CA ILE A 118 1.58 7.45 14.42
C ILE A 118 1.78 7.97 15.85
N LYS A 119 2.54 7.27 16.70
CA LYS A 119 2.88 7.74 18.06
C LYS A 119 3.59 9.09 18.04
N LYS A 120 4.48 9.34 17.06
CA LYS A 120 5.17 10.64 16.91
C LYS A 120 4.19 11.76 16.55
N LEU A 121 3.25 11.52 15.64
CA LEU A 121 2.23 12.50 15.25
C LEU A 121 1.23 12.76 16.39
N LYS A 122 0.80 11.71 17.11
CA LYS A 122 -0.12 11.81 18.25
C LYS A 122 0.43 12.66 19.40
N LYS A 123 1.76 12.77 19.56
CA LYS A 123 2.36 13.70 20.53
C LYS A 123 2.03 15.18 20.24
N GLN A 124 1.60 15.49 19.02
CA GLN A 124 1.15 16.82 18.59
C GLN A 124 -0.38 16.92 18.57
N ASN A 125 -1.12 15.95 19.13
CA ASN A 125 -2.58 15.82 19.08
C ASN A 125 -3.14 15.75 17.64
N LEU A 126 -2.35 15.22 16.70
CA LEU A 126 -2.71 15.10 15.31
C LEU A 126 -2.89 13.64 14.88
N THR A 127 -3.74 13.45 13.86
CA THR A 127 -3.98 12.16 13.22
C THR A 127 -3.86 12.31 11.71
N MET A 128 -3.13 11.42 11.05
CA MET A 128 -3.13 11.31 9.59
C MET A 128 -4.29 10.42 9.15
N LYS A 129 -5.10 10.93 8.25
CA LYS A 129 -6.12 10.16 7.54
C LYS A 129 -5.71 9.95 6.10
N SER A 130 -6.03 8.79 5.57
CA SER A 130 -5.70 8.44 4.18
C SER A 130 -6.79 7.59 3.54
N GLY A 131 -6.94 7.74 2.22
CA GLY A 131 -7.67 6.83 1.34
C GLY A 131 -6.71 6.29 0.29
N VAL A 132 -6.93 5.09 -0.19
CA VAL A 132 -6.15 4.48 -1.26
C VAL A 132 -7.04 4.09 -2.43
N GLU A 133 -6.54 4.27 -3.64
CA GLU A 133 -7.13 3.86 -4.91
C GLU A 133 -6.21 2.77 -5.46
N CYS A 134 -6.51 1.51 -5.17
CA CYS A 134 -5.66 0.37 -5.53
C CYS A 134 -6.22 -0.33 -6.76
N GLU A 135 -5.61 -0.07 -7.90
CA GLU A 135 -5.96 -0.66 -9.18
C GLU A 135 -5.54 -2.14 -9.25
N TYR A 136 -6.31 -2.94 -9.98
CA TYR A 136 -6.02 -4.35 -10.19
C TYR A 136 -6.52 -4.83 -11.55
N PHE A 137 -5.86 -5.87 -12.08
CA PHE A 137 -6.36 -6.59 -13.25
C PHE A 137 -7.14 -7.83 -12.84
N LEU A 138 -8.21 -8.10 -13.57
CA LEU A 138 -8.81 -9.43 -13.64
C LEU A 138 -8.23 -10.17 -14.84
N ILE A 139 -7.61 -11.32 -14.59
CA ILE A 139 -6.87 -12.12 -15.56
C ILE A 139 -7.40 -13.55 -15.59
N SER A 140 -7.07 -14.28 -16.65
CA SER A 140 -7.33 -15.72 -16.71
C SER A 140 -6.69 -16.47 -15.54
N SER A 141 -7.23 -17.61 -15.16
CA SER A 141 -6.75 -18.41 -14.04
C SER A 141 -5.28 -18.83 -14.18
N ASP A 142 -4.81 -19.04 -15.44
CA ASP A 142 -3.41 -19.32 -15.74
C ASP A 142 -2.52 -18.06 -15.74
N GLY A 143 -3.12 -16.89 -15.61
CA GLY A 143 -2.44 -15.60 -15.54
C GLY A 143 -1.96 -15.04 -16.90
N ASN A 144 -2.23 -15.68 -18.03
CA ASN A 144 -1.59 -15.33 -19.30
C ASN A 144 -2.31 -14.24 -20.10
N SER A 145 -3.58 -13.98 -19.81
CA SER A 145 -4.40 -13.00 -20.53
C SER A 145 -5.31 -12.22 -19.60
N ILE A 146 -5.83 -11.10 -20.05
CA ILE A 146 -6.95 -10.44 -19.37
C ILE A 146 -8.18 -11.37 -19.36
N ALA A 147 -9.02 -11.24 -18.34
CA ALA A 147 -10.17 -12.13 -18.14
C ALA A 147 -11.26 -12.00 -19.20
N ASP A 148 -11.37 -10.84 -19.84
CA ASP A 148 -12.37 -10.57 -20.87
C ASP A 148 -11.73 -10.21 -22.22
N LEU A 149 -11.58 -11.20 -23.09
CA LEU A 149 -10.97 -11.00 -24.43
C LEU A 149 -11.81 -10.11 -25.37
N ARG A 150 -13.06 -9.77 -25.02
CA ARG A 150 -13.90 -8.80 -25.74
C ARG A 150 -13.63 -7.36 -25.31
N ASP A 151 -12.85 -7.16 -24.28
CA ASP A 151 -12.42 -5.84 -23.82
C ASP A 151 -11.27 -5.35 -24.71
N THR A 152 -11.59 -4.65 -25.77
CA THR A 152 -10.65 -4.28 -26.85
C THR A 152 -10.62 -2.79 -27.19
N GLN A 153 -11.31 -1.96 -26.40
CA GLN A 153 -11.35 -0.52 -26.62
C GLN A 153 -9.94 0.09 -26.52
N SER A 154 -9.63 1.04 -27.41
CA SER A 154 -8.35 1.77 -27.36
C SER A 154 -8.26 2.77 -26.20
N LYS A 155 -9.40 3.27 -25.73
CA LYS A 155 -9.57 4.11 -24.54
C LYS A 155 -10.61 3.45 -23.64
N PRO A 156 -10.22 2.44 -22.84
CA PRO A 156 -11.17 1.59 -22.12
C PRO A 156 -11.72 2.20 -20.83
N CYS A 157 -11.12 3.29 -20.31
CA CYS A 157 -11.58 3.96 -19.09
C CYS A 157 -13.10 4.21 -19.13
N TYR A 158 -13.78 3.76 -18.08
CA TYR A 158 -15.22 3.94 -17.88
C TYR A 158 -16.11 3.20 -18.89
N ASP A 159 -15.56 2.20 -19.63
CA ASP A 159 -16.37 1.40 -20.57
C ASP A 159 -17.44 0.62 -19.78
N GLN A 160 -18.68 1.07 -19.93
CA GLN A 160 -19.84 0.46 -19.24
C GLN A 160 -20.02 -1.00 -19.65
N SER A 161 -19.77 -1.36 -20.90
CA SER A 161 -19.97 -2.73 -21.36
C SER A 161 -18.92 -3.69 -20.76
N ALA A 162 -17.65 -3.27 -20.69
CA ALA A 162 -16.60 -4.05 -20.07
C ALA A 162 -16.85 -4.21 -18.55
N LEU A 163 -17.22 -3.14 -17.87
CA LEU A 163 -17.60 -3.16 -16.46
C LEU A 163 -18.75 -4.14 -16.21
N MET A 164 -19.82 -4.06 -16.99
CA MET A 164 -21.03 -4.88 -16.79
C MET A 164 -20.81 -6.34 -17.15
N ARG A 165 -19.86 -6.69 -18.01
CA ARG A 165 -19.48 -8.09 -18.24
C ARG A 165 -18.78 -8.74 -17.04
N ARG A 166 -18.31 -7.95 -16.09
CA ARG A 166 -17.72 -8.40 -14.79
C ARG A 166 -18.59 -8.06 -13.59
N TYR A 167 -19.84 -7.67 -13.83
CA TYR A 167 -20.77 -7.18 -12.81
C TYR A 167 -20.88 -8.11 -11.61
N ASP A 168 -21.06 -9.42 -11.79
CA ASP A 168 -21.27 -10.34 -10.68
C ASP A 168 -20.09 -10.38 -9.70
N LEU A 169 -18.86 -10.38 -10.23
CA LEU A 169 -17.65 -10.33 -9.43
C LEU A 169 -17.49 -8.97 -8.73
N ILE A 170 -17.62 -7.88 -9.48
CA ILE A 170 -17.46 -6.51 -8.95
C ILE A 170 -18.54 -6.23 -7.90
N LYS A 171 -19.79 -6.67 -8.16
CA LYS A 171 -20.87 -6.60 -7.20
C LYS A 171 -20.54 -7.36 -5.90
N GLU A 172 -20.03 -8.59 -5.97
CA GLU A 172 -19.68 -9.36 -4.79
C GLU A 172 -18.61 -8.64 -3.93
N ILE A 173 -17.58 -8.06 -4.56
CA ILE A 173 -16.59 -7.25 -3.84
C ILE A 173 -17.26 -6.03 -3.19
N CYS A 174 -18.10 -5.30 -3.94
CA CYS A 174 -18.80 -4.12 -3.44
C CYS A 174 -19.73 -4.47 -2.26
N ASP A 175 -20.50 -5.55 -2.37
CA ASP A 175 -21.38 -6.04 -1.30
C ASP A 175 -20.59 -6.40 -0.03
N CYS A 176 -19.41 -7.03 -0.18
CA CYS A 176 -18.50 -7.28 0.93
C CYS A 176 -18.04 -5.98 1.60
N MET A 177 -17.69 -4.96 0.82
CA MET A 177 -17.25 -3.67 1.35
C MET A 177 -18.40 -2.93 2.06
N ILE A 178 -19.64 -3.02 1.53
CA ILE A 178 -20.85 -2.47 2.18
C ILE A 178 -21.08 -3.17 3.51
N GLU A 179 -21.02 -4.50 3.55
CA GLU A 179 -21.22 -5.26 4.78
C GLU A 179 -20.16 -4.94 5.86
N MET A 180 -18.92 -4.66 5.44
CA MET A 180 -17.84 -4.25 6.33
C MET A 180 -17.91 -2.77 6.71
N GLU A 181 -18.91 -2.04 6.25
CA GLU A 181 -19.09 -0.59 6.51
C GLU A 181 -17.88 0.24 6.04
N TRP A 182 -17.31 -0.10 4.87
CA TRP A 182 -16.20 0.67 4.30
C TRP A 182 -16.65 1.88 3.49
N GLY A 183 -17.94 1.99 3.18
CA GLY A 183 -18.51 3.08 2.39
C GLY A 183 -18.00 3.11 0.95
N PRO A 184 -18.12 2.01 0.18
CA PRO A 184 -17.76 2.06 -1.25
C PRO A 184 -18.69 3.03 -1.97
N TYR A 185 -18.13 3.91 -2.83
CA TYR A 185 -18.91 4.96 -3.47
C TYR A 185 -18.77 5.00 -4.99
N GLN A 186 -17.72 4.45 -5.58
CA GLN A 186 -17.59 4.26 -7.01
C GLN A 186 -16.67 3.08 -7.34
N ASN A 187 -16.98 2.42 -8.45
CA ASN A 187 -16.23 1.29 -8.98
C ASN A 187 -16.22 1.44 -10.49
N ASP A 188 -15.07 1.39 -11.11
CA ASP A 188 -14.96 1.65 -12.53
C ASP A 188 -13.97 0.72 -13.25
N HIS A 189 -14.10 0.74 -14.58
CA HIS A 189 -13.13 0.18 -15.49
C HIS A 189 -12.03 1.20 -15.74
N GLU A 190 -10.80 0.80 -15.54
CA GLU A 190 -9.63 1.67 -15.62
C GLU A 190 -9.02 1.75 -17.05
N ASP A 191 -7.86 2.43 -17.17
CA ASP A 191 -7.24 2.77 -18.47
C ASP A 191 -6.61 1.59 -19.21
N ALA A 192 -6.58 0.42 -18.62
CA ALA A 192 -6.17 -0.80 -19.31
C ALA A 192 -7.33 -1.77 -19.46
N ASN A 193 -7.40 -2.46 -20.61
CA ASN A 193 -8.36 -3.54 -20.81
C ASN A 193 -8.21 -4.59 -19.71
N GLY A 194 -9.30 -4.96 -19.04
CA GLY A 194 -9.32 -5.88 -17.91
C GLY A 194 -8.87 -5.30 -16.56
N GLN A 195 -8.68 -3.98 -16.46
CA GLN A 195 -8.27 -3.28 -15.25
C GLN A 195 -9.47 -2.61 -14.57
N PHE A 196 -9.48 -2.65 -13.23
CA PHE A 196 -10.57 -2.12 -12.40
C PHE A 196 -10.02 -1.39 -11.19
N GLU A 197 -10.80 -0.43 -10.68
CA GLU A 197 -10.57 0.28 -9.43
C GLU A 197 -11.85 0.30 -8.60
N MET A 198 -11.69 0.23 -7.27
CA MET A 198 -12.79 0.36 -6.33
C MET A 198 -12.43 1.37 -5.26
N ASN A 199 -13.28 2.37 -5.06
CA ASN A 199 -13.06 3.44 -4.11
C ASN A 199 -13.97 3.29 -2.88
N TRP A 200 -13.42 3.59 -1.71
CA TRP A 200 -14.14 3.56 -0.43
C TRP A 200 -13.71 4.71 0.50
N ASP A 201 -14.47 4.95 1.55
CA ASP A 201 -14.24 6.04 2.48
C ASP A 201 -12.84 5.97 3.13
N TYR A 202 -12.15 7.12 3.16
CA TYR A 202 -10.88 7.28 3.87
C TYR A 202 -11.08 7.13 5.39
N ASP A 203 -10.02 6.71 6.09
CA ASP A 203 -10.02 6.54 7.55
C ASP A 203 -8.65 6.89 8.14
N ASP A 204 -8.46 6.69 9.44
CA ASP A 204 -7.15 6.78 10.09
C ASP A 204 -6.14 5.87 9.38
N CYS A 205 -4.92 6.34 9.18
CA CYS A 205 -3.94 5.68 8.31
C CYS A 205 -3.59 4.23 8.72
N LEU A 206 -3.68 3.85 9.99
CA LEU A 206 -3.52 2.45 10.42
C LEU A 206 -4.68 1.59 9.92
N LYS A 207 -5.90 2.08 10.07
CA LYS A 207 -7.10 1.38 9.62
C LYS A 207 -7.14 1.30 8.09
N THR A 208 -6.71 2.34 7.39
CA THR A 208 -6.54 2.30 5.93
C THR A 208 -5.53 1.24 5.52
N ALA A 209 -4.39 1.11 6.21
CA ALA A 209 -3.39 0.08 5.92
C ALA A 209 -3.93 -1.34 6.17
N ASP A 210 -4.64 -1.55 7.28
CA ASP A 210 -5.29 -2.83 7.59
C ASP A 210 -6.35 -3.17 6.52
N ARG A 211 -7.21 -2.21 6.13
CA ARG A 211 -8.22 -2.37 5.06
C ARG A 211 -7.59 -2.62 3.68
N HIS A 212 -6.54 -1.90 3.32
CA HIS A 212 -5.83 -2.10 2.05
C HIS A 212 -5.23 -3.51 1.97
N THR A 213 -4.61 -3.98 3.06
CA THR A 213 -4.11 -5.36 3.17
C THR A 213 -5.23 -6.39 2.96
N PHE A 214 -6.36 -6.18 3.65
CA PHE A 214 -7.51 -7.07 3.53
C PHE A 214 -8.18 -6.98 2.16
N PHE A 215 -8.25 -5.80 1.54
CA PHE A 215 -8.79 -5.58 0.20
C PHE A 215 -8.05 -6.43 -0.84
N LYS A 216 -6.73 -6.43 -0.85
CA LYS A 216 -5.93 -7.26 -1.77
C LYS A 216 -6.27 -8.75 -1.59
N TYR A 217 -6.36 -9.23 -0.37
CA TYR A 217 -6.76 -10.60 -0.06
C TYR A 217 -8.20 -10.91 -0.52
N MET A 218 -9.15 -10.04 -0.23
CA MET A 218 -10.56 -10.17 -0.60
C MET A 218 -10.73 -10.25 -2.12
N VAL A 219 -10.15 -9.32 -2.87
CA VAL A 219 -10.27 -9.26 -4.33
C VAL A 219 -9.71 -10.53 -4.99
N LYS A 220 -8.53 -11.01 -4.53
CA LYS A 220 -7.95 -12.28 -5.01
C LYS A 220 -8.88 -13.46 -4.72
N THR A 221 -9.38 -13.58 -3.49
CA THR A 221 -10.27 -14.69 -3.08
C THR A 221 -11.57 -14.69 -3.87
N ILE A 222 -12.18 -13.52 -4.08
CA ILE A 222 -13.42 -13.43 -4.85
C ILE A 222 -13.17 -13.73 -6.32
N ALA A 223 -12.06 -13.24 -6.90
CA ALA A 223 -11.70 -13.56 -8.28
C ALA A 223 -11.57 -15.09 -8.50
N GLU A 224 -10.91 -15.80 -7.58
CA GLU A 224 -10.78 -17.26 -7.60
C GLU A 224 -12.13 -17.97 -7.54
N LYS A 225 -13.08 -17.51 -6.72
CA LYS A 225 -14.46 -18.04 -6.70
C LYS A 225 -15.17 -17.93 -8.04
N HIS A 226 -14.84 -16.91 -8.83
CA HIS A 226 -15.36 -16.70 -10.18
C HIS A 226 -14.51 -17.37 -11.28
N GLY A 227 -13.56 -18.25 -10.92
CA GLY A 227 -12.69 -18.95 -11.87
C GLY A 227 -11.66 -18.05 -12.57
N LEU A 228 -11.38 -16.87 -11.98
CA LEU A 228 -10.43 -15.88 -12.46
C LEU A 228 -9.29 -15.69 -11.45
N ARG A 229 -8.33 -14.90 -11.83
CA ARG A 229 -7.27 -14.42 -10.93
C ARG A 229 -7.26 -12.89 -10.92
N ALA A 230 -7.06 -12.28 -9.77
CA ALA A 230 -6.78 -10.85 -9.66
C ALA A 230 -5.30 -10.62 -9.42
N THR A 231 -4.72 -9.60 -10.05
CA THR A 231 -3.32 -9.22 -9.83
C THR A 231 -3.16 -7.72 -9.59
N PHE A 232 -2.34 -7.41 -8.61
CA PHE A 232 -1.87 -6.06 -8.28
C PHE A 232 -0.47 -5.78 -8.83
N MET A 233 0.07 -6.68 -9.65
CA MET A 233 1.37 -6.52 -10.32
C MET A 233 1.45 -5.15 -11.00
N PRO A 234 2.51 -4.35 -10.80
CA PRO A 234 2.59 -2.99 -11.31
C PRO A 234 2.44 -2.87 -12.83
N LYS A 235 3.02 -3.81 -13.58
CA LYS A 235 2.96 -3.86 -15.04
C LYS A 235 2.81 -5.31 -15.51
N PRO A 236 1.61 -5.91 -15.47
CA PRO A 236 1.43 -7.31 -15.84
C PRO A 236 1.48 -7.55 -17.37
N PHE A 237 1.15 -6.54 -18.17
CA PHE A 237 1.15 -6.62 -19.64
C PHE A 237 1.91 -5.46 -20.26
N GLU A 238 2.76 -5.75 -21.24
CA GLU A 238 3.63 -4.78 -21.90
C GLU A 238 2.86 -3.59 -22.48
N ASN A 239 1.78 -3.86 -23.20
CA ASN A 239 1.06 -2.88 -24.02
C ASN A 239 -0.13 -2.22 -23.30
N LEU A 240 -0.37 -2.55 -22.03
CA LEU A 240 -1.47 -2.01 -21.24
C LEU A 240 -0.93 -1.07 -20.14
N THR A 241 -1.74 -0.11 -19.70
CA THR A 241 -1.42 0.73 -18.56
C THR A 241 -1.18 -0.14 -17.31
N GLY A 242 -0.26 0.25 -16.45
CA GLY A 242 0.04 -0.50 -15.22
C GLY A 242 -0.86 -0.13 -14.06
N ASN A 243 -0.83 -0.93 -12.98
CA ASN A 243 -1.58 -0.69 -11.75
C ASN A 243 -0.93 0.38 -10.88
N GLY A 244 -1.63 1.48 -10.64
CA GLY A 244 -1.31 2.45 -9.60
C GLY A 244 -1.91 2.06 -8.24
N CYS A 245 -1.45 2.75 -7.22
CA CYS A 245 -2.06 2.74 -5.89
C CYS A 245 -1.97 4.14 -5.31
N HIS A 246 -2.84 5.02 -5.77
CA HIS A 246 -2.81 6.42 -5.38
C HIS A 246 -3.22 6.57 -3.91
N ALA A 247 -2.60 7.49 -3.18
CA ALA A 247 -2.93 7.74 -1.79
C ALA A 247 -3.33 9.19 -1.56
N HIS A 248 -4.54 9.39 -1.03
CA HIS A 248 -5.07 10.68 -0.59
C HIS A 248 -4.72 10.90 0.87
N ILE A 249 -4.12 12.04 1.19
CA ILE A 249 -3.55 12.32 2.50
C ILE A 249 -4.11 13.62 3.06
N SER A 250 -4.49 13.58 4.34
CA SER A 250 -4.85 14.75 5.14
C SER A 250 -4.46 14.56 6.61
N VAL A 251 -4.27 15.66 7.36
CA VAL A 251 -3.95 15.63 8.79
C VAL A 251 -5.03 16.38 9.56
N TRP A 252 -5.44 15.80 10.69
CA TRP A 252 -6.59 16.24 11.46
C TRP A 252 -6.24 16.46 12.93
N ASP A 253 -6.92 17.43 13.54
CA ASP A 253 -7.01 17.67 14.98
C ASP A 253 -8.45 17.40 15.39
N GLY A 254 -8.73 16.21 15.90
CA GLY A 254 -10.09 15.72 16.11
C GLY A 254 -10.90 15.76 14.81
N LYS A 255 -11.92 16.64 14.75
CA LYS A 255 -12.80 16.81 13.57
C LYS A 255 -12.30 17.88 12.59
N LYS A 256 -11.24 18.62 12.92
CA LYS A 256 -10.76 19.74 12.10
C LYS A 256 -9.65 19.28 11.15
N ASN A 257 -9.89 19.39 9.86
CA ASN A 257 -8.86 19.18 8.84
C ASN A 257 -7.83 20.31 8.90
N LYS A 258 -6.59 19.97 9.27
CA LYS A 258 -5.47 20.92 9.43
C LYS A 258 -4.79 21.24 8.10
N PHE A 259 -5.09 20.48 7.05
CA PHE A 259 -4.57 20.78 5.71
C PHE A 259 -5.42 21.81 4.97
N LEU A 260 -6.66 22.07 5.43
CA LEU A 260 -7.57 22.99 4.77
C LEU A 260 -7.23 24.46 5.09
N ASP A 261 -7.06 25.26 4.04
CA ASP A 261 -7.09 26.72 4.05
C ASP A 261 -7.88 27.21 2.83
N LYS A 262 -9.09 27.74 3.05
CA LYS A 262 -9.97 28.20 1.97
C LYS A 262 -9.49 29.50 1.29
N SER A 263 -8.55 30.22 1.88
CA SER A 263 -7.96 31.45 1.33
C SER A 263 -6.79 31.18 0.39
N ASP A 264 -6.22 29.98 0.45
CA ASP A 264 -5.12 29.56 -0.43
C ASP A 264 -5.63 29.15 -1.81
N LYS A 265 -4.84 29.41 -2.85
CA LYS A 265 -5.17 29.08 -4.25
C LYS A 265 -5.49 27.62 -4.51
N LEU A 266 -4.78 26.70 -3.85
CA LEU A 266 -4.96 25.26 -3.94
C LEU A 266 -5.75 24.71 -2.75
N GLY A 267 -6.21 25.58 -1.84
CA GLY A 267 -6.97 25.19 -0.65
C GLY A 267 -6.13 24.48 0.42
N LEU A 268 -4.81 24.66 0.42
CA LEU A 268 -3.88 24.02 1.34
C LEU A 268 -3.32 25.00 2.38
N SER A 269 -3.32 24.57 3.64
CA SER A 269 -2.68 25.31 4.73
C SER A 269 -1.15 25.25 4.65
N LYS A 270 -0.48 26.15 5.37
CA LYS A 270 0.98 26.10 5.54
C LYS A 270 1.47 24.76 6.10
N MET A 271 0.66 24.12 6.97
CA MET A 271 0.97 22.80 7.48
C MET A 271 0.96 21.75 6.35
N ALA A 272 -0.03 21.79 5.47
CA ALA A 272 -0.13 20.89 4.33
C ALA A 272 1.08 21.08 3.38
N TYR A 273 1.46 22.31 3.05
CA TYR A 273 2.64 22.57 2.24
C TYR A 273 3.92 22.06 2.88
N ASN A 274 4.11 22.27 4.18
CA ASN A 274 5.30 21.75 4.87
C ASN A 274 5.32 20.21 4.86
N PHE A 275 4.18 19.55 5.09
CA PHE A 275 4.07 18.10 5.03
C PHE A 275 4.38 17.57 3.62
N LEU A 276 3.76 18.17 2.62
CA LEU A 276 3.98 17.88 1.20
C LEU A 276 5.44 18.12 0.80
N GLY A 277 6.06 19.20 1.28
CA GLY A 277 7.48 19.49 1.08
C GLY A 277 8.40 18.39 1.59
N GLY A 278 8.05 17.78 2.74
CA GLY A 278 8.75 16.61 3.26
C GLY A 278 8.61 15.38 2.35
N VAL A 279 7.43 15.15 1.78
CA VAL A 279 7.20 14.07 0.83
C VAL A 279 7.99 14.28 -0.47
N ILE A 280 7.95 15.48 -1.04
CA ILE A 280 8.72 15.86 -2.23
C ILE A 280 10.22 15.68 -2.02
N LYS A 281 10.76 16.20 -0.91
CA LYS A 281 12.20 16.08 -0.60
C LYS A 281 12.67 14.63 -0.56
N ASN A 282 11.84 13.71 -0.08
CA ASN A 282 12.21 12.32 0.12
C ASN A 282 11.73 11.38 -1.01
N ALA A 283 11.01 11.88 -2.01
CA ALA A 283 10.30 11.06 -3.01
C ALA A 283 11.21 10.04 -3.73
N SER A 284 12.41 10.46 -4.16
CA SER A 284 13.34 9.55 -4.85
C SER A 284 13.76 8.37 -3.98
N SER A 285 14.05 8.58 -2.70
CA SER A 285 14.40 7.50 -1.78
C SER A 285 13.20 6.66 -1.35
N LEU A 286 12.02 7.28 -1.24
CA LEU A 286 10.78 6.60 -0.91
C LEU A 286 10.29 5.70 -2.04
N SER A 287 10.74 5.91 -3.29
CA SER A 287 10.46 4.99 -4.40
C SER A 287 10.87 3.54 -4.07
N ALA A 288 11.87 3.31 -3.23
CA ALA A 288 12.24 1.98 -2.76
C ALA A 288 11.10 1.26 -2.01
N PHE A 289 10.24 1.99 -1.29
CA PHE A 289 9.07 1.45 -0.60
C PHE A 289 7.80 1.52 -1.46
N PHE A 290 7.67 2.56 -2.29
CA PHE A 290 6.47 2.84 -3.09
C PHE A 290 6.41 2.03 -4.37
N ASN A 291 7.58 1.70 -4.92
CA ASN A 291 7.79 0.95 -6.15
C ASN A 291 8.79 -0.18 -5.87
N PRO A 292 8.39 -1.19 -5.07
CA PRO A 292 9.34 -2.06 -4.39
C PRO A 292 9.85 -3.22 -5.23
N THR A 293 9.39 -3.40 -6.47
CA THR A 293 9.75 -4.54 -7.33
C THR A 293 10.48 -4.08 -8.59
N ILE A 294 11.18 -5.01 -9.24
CA ILE A 294 11.78 -4.76 -10.57
C ILE A 294 10.69 -4.35 -11.57
N ASN A 295 9.53 -4.99 -11.49
CA ASN A 295 8.38 -4.71 -12.35
C ASN A 295 7.77 -3.30 -12.11
N SER A 296 7.93 -2.73 -10.93
CA SER A 296 7.51 -1.35 -10.62
C SER A 296 8.12 -0.34 -11.60
N TYR A 297 9.37 -0.55 -11.99
CA TYR A 297 10.09 0.35 -12.90
C TYR A 297 9.71 0.15 -14.37
N ARG A 298 9.04 -0.96 -14.70
CA ARG A 298 8.37 -1.13 -16.00
C ARG A 298 7.16 -0.21 -16.10
N ARG A 299 6.45 0.06 -14.97
CA ARG A 299 5.35 1.02 -14.91
C ARG A 299 5.85 2.46 -14.96
N ILE A 300 6.84 2.83 -14.14
CA ILE A 300 7.38 4.20 -14.07
C ILE A 300 7.97 4.64 -15.42
N ASN A 301 8.68 3.76 -16.10
CA ASN A 301 9.34 4.05 -17.37
C ASN A 301 8.48 3.70 -18.59
N ALA A 302 7.21 3.35 -18.40
CA ALA A 302 6.33 2.98 -19.52
C ALA A 302 6.12 4.16 -20.47
N PRO A 303 6.18 3.94 -21.80
CA PRO A 303 5.72 4.92 -22.75
C PRO A 303 4.21 5.09 -22.66
N PRO A 304 3.64 6.19 -23.20
CA PRO A 304 2.20 6.32 -23.33
C PRO A 304 1.58 5.13 -24.06
N THR A 305 0.47 4.62 -23.51
CA THR A 305 -0.30 3.53 -24.12
C THR A 305 -1.20 4.05 -25.26
N LYS A 306 -2.04 3.19 -25.83
CA LYS A 306 -3.04 3.58 -26.86
C LYS A 306 -4.02 4.66 -26.35
N SER A 307 -4.25 4.76 -25.05
CA SER A 307 -5.07 5.81 -24.46
C SER A 307 -4.43 7.20 -24.56
N GLY A 308 -3.11 7.27 -24.78
CA GLY A 308 -2.32 8.50 -24.90
C GLY A 308 -1.64 8.95 -23.60
N ALA A 309 -1.70 8.14 -22.55
CA ALA A 309 -1.09 8.43 -21.26
C ALA A 309 -0.33 7.22 -20.70
N SER A 310 0.64 7.45 -19.85
CA SER A 310 1.31 6.42 -19.04
C SER A 310 0.69 6.28 -17.65
N TRP A 311 -0.02 7.31 -17.21
CA TRP A 311 -0.64 7.47 -15.87
C TRP A 311 0.34 7.34 -14.70
N SER A 312 1.64 7.27 -14.98
CA SER A 312 2.71 7.17 -14.00
C SER A 312 3.57 8.43 -14.04
N PRO A 313 3.94 9.00 -12.87
CA PRO A 313 4.84 10.14 -12.82
C PRO A 313 6.27 9.72 -13.17
N SER A 314 7.01 10.58 -13.85
CA SER A 314 8.45 10.42 -14.12
C SER A 314 9.30 11.47 -13.40
N SER A 315 8.68 12.55 -12.94
CA SER A 315 9.34 13.71 -12.31
C SER A 315 8.71 14.01 -10.97
N ILE A 316 9.50 14.57 -10.06
CA ILE A 316 9.05 14.98 -8.74
C ILE A 316 8.48 16.37 -8.84
N SER A 317 7.17 16.47 -8.91
CA SER A 317 6.45 17.74 -9.07
C SER A 317 5.06 17.68 -8.45
N TYR A 318 4.45 18.84 -8.21
CA TYR A 318 3.08 18.96 -7.72
C TYR A 318 2.35 20.13 -8.39
N THR A 319 1.02 20.03 -8.38
CA THR A 319 0.14 21.10 -8.84
C THR A 319 -1.29 20.91 -8.34
N GLY A 320 -2.24 21.70 -8.83
CA GLY A 320 -3.67 21.53 -8.58
C GLY A 320 -4.26 20.27 -9.18
N ASN A 321 -5.49 20.33 -9.68
CA ASN A 321 -6.18 19.16 -10.24
C ASN A 321 -5.64 18.75 -11.63
N ASN A 322 -4.45 18.15 -11.66
CA ASN A 322 -3.78 17.70 -12.89
C ASN A 322 -3.05 16.36 -12.64
N ARG A 323 -3.51 15.31 -13.29
CA ARG A 323 -3.05 13.91 -13.14
C ARG A 323 -1.66 13.63 -13.73
N THR A 324 -1.04 14.57 -14.42
CA THR A 324 0.29 14.37 -15.03
C THR A 324 1.45 14.58 -14.05
N HIS A 325 1.18 15.05 -12.82
CA HIS A 325 2.16 15.29 -11.76
C HIS A 325 2.21 14.14 -10.74
N MET A 326 3.34 14.03 -10.04
CA MET A 326 3.51 13.05 -8.96
C MET A 326 2.55 13.33 -7.79
N ILE A 327 2.33 14.61 -7.48
CA ILE A 327 1.36 15.03 -6.46
C ILE A 327 0.32 15.95 -7.12
N ARG A 328 -0.93 15.56 -6.95
CA ARG A 328 -2.11 16.30 -7.39
C ARG A 328 -2.88 16.80 -6.19
N ILE A 329 -3.40 18.02 -6.27
CA ILE A 329 -4.31 18.59 -5.27
C ILE A 329 -5.70 18.64 -5.91
N PRO A 330 -6.51 17.56 -5.77
CA PRO A 330 -7.80 17.48 -6.46
C PRO A 330 -8.85 18.38 -5.83
N ASP A 331 -8.81 18.53 -4.49
CA ASP A 331 -9.75 19.31 -3.69
C ASP A 331 -9.04 19.97 -2.51
N PRO A 332 -9.63 21.04 -1.93
CA PRO A 332 -9.08 21.71 -0.75
C PRO A 332 -8.89 20.76 0.44
N GLY A 333 -7.78 20.90 1.15
CA GLY A 333 -7.51 20.19 2.41
C GLY A 333 -6.99 18.76 2.27
N ARG A 334 -6.62 18.31 1.07
CA ARG A 334 -5.93 17.04 0.83
C ARG A 334 -5.01 17.12 -0.38
N PHE A 335 -4.04 16.24 -0.44
CA PHE A 335 -3.31 15.95 -1.67
C PHE A 335 -3.35 14.46 -2.00
N GLU A 336 -3.19 14.15 -3.26
CA GLU A 336 -3.08 12.81 -3.82
C GLU A 336 -1.63 12.56 -4.24
N LEU A 337 -1.01 11.52 -3.71
CA LEU A 337 0.30 11.03 -4.14
C LEU A 337 0.10 9.89 -5.12
N ARG A 338 0.62 10.05 -6.35
CA ARG A 338 0.38 9.15 -7.50
C ARG A 338 1.56 8.24 -7.83
N LEU A 339 2.59 8.25 -6.97
CA LEU A 339 3.84 7.52 -7.23
C LEU A 339 3.70 6.02 -7.05
N MET A 340 2.97 5.56 -6.03
CA MET A 340 2.89 4.16 -5.64
C MET A 340 2.23 3.29 -6.70
N ASP A 341 2.58 2.01 -6.69
CA ASP A 341 1.94 0.99 -7.52
C ASP A 341 1.28 -0.12 -6.67
N GLY A 342 0.60 -1.05 -7.34
CA GLY A 342 -0.18 -2.10 -6.69
C GLY A 342 0.64 -3.09 -5.84
N SER A 343 1.98 -3.15 -6.01
CA SER A 343 2.87 -4.01 -5.21
C SER A 343 3.30 -3.40 -3.88
N VAL A 344 2.95 -2.13 -3.64
CA VAL A 344 3.34 -1.43 -2.42
C VAL A 344 2.86 -2.17 -1.17
N ASN A 345 3.74 -2.25 -0.16
CA ASN A 345 3.35 -2.75 1.16
C ASN A 345 2.43 -1.72 1.84
N PRO A 346 1.17 -2.08 2.20
CA PRO A 346 0.19 -1.14 2.74
C PRO A 346 0.64 -0.37 3.98
N TYR A 347 1.40 -1.01 4.85
CA TYR A 347 1.91 -0.36 6.06
C TYR A 347 3.12 0.52 5.79
N LEU A 348 4.05 0.07 4.93
CA LEU A 348 5.22 0.88 4.54
C LEU A 348 4.80 2.12 3.74
N LEU A 349 3.74 2.03 2.91
CA LEU A 349 3.15 3.19 2.26
C LEU A 349 2.82 4.27 3.28
N GLN A 350 1.96 3.93 4.25
CA GLN A 350 1.48 4.90 5.23
C GLN A 350 2.60 5.38 6.17
N ALA A 351 3.48 4.47 6.59
CA ALA A 351 4.60 4.79 7.47
C ALA A 351 5.58 5.76 6.81
N SER A 352 5.88 5.55 5.52
CA SER A 352 6.84 6.35 4.76
C SER A 352 6.30 7.74 4.45
N VAL A 353 5.03 7.85 4.04
CA VAL A 353 4.37 9.15 3.84
C VAL A 353 4.34 9.94 5.14
N LEU A 354 3.98 9.27 6.25
CA LEU A 354 3.93 9.93 7.57
C LEU A 354 5.32 10.36 8.06
N ALA A 355 6.35 9.52 7.90
CA ALA A 355 7.72 9.85 8.29
C ALA A 355 8.26 11.05 7.49
N ALA A 356 8.06 11.06 6.17
CA ALA A 356 8.45 12.17 5.31
C ALA A 356 7.69 13.44 5.65
N GLY A 357 6.38 13.35 5.86
CA GLY A 357 5.55 14.47 6.27
C GLY A 357 5.96 15.06 7.63
N LEU A 358 6.24 14.22 8.62
CA LEU A 358 6.76 14.65 9.94
C LEU A 358 8.12 15.37 9.80
N ASN A 359 9.00 14.90 8.92
CA ASN A 359 10.24 15.58 8.59
C ASN A 359 9.97 16.97 8.00
N GLY A 360 9.02 17.05 7.06
CA GLY A 360 8.59 18.31 6.46
C GLY A 360 8.02 19.31 7.47
N LEU A 361 7.18 18.84 8.39
CA LEU A 361 6.62 19.66 9.47
C LEU A 361 7.71 20.18 10.43
N LYS A 362 8.62 19.27 10.85
CA LYS A 362 9.72 19.62 11.78
C LYS A 362 10.65 20.68 11.23
N HIS A 363 10.99 20.58 9.95
CA HIS A 363 11.95 21.47 9.29
C HIS A 363 11.28 22.60 8.47
N LYS A 364 9.94 22.69 8.49
CA LYS A 364 9.15 23.68 7.74
C LYS A 364 9.53 23.71 6.26
N ILE A 365 9.66 22.52 5.65
CA ILE A 365 10.14 22.38 4.28
C ILE A 365 9.13 22.99 3.31
N ASN A 366 9.60 23.92 2.47
CA ASN A 366 8.80 24.49 1.39
C ASN A 366 8.88 23.53 0.17
N PRO A 367 7.76 23.10 -0.42
CA PRO A 367 7.76 22.25 -1.61
C PRO A 367 8.21 22.95 -2.91
N GLY A 368 8.42 24.27 -2.88
CA GLY A 368 8.57 25.10 -4.08
C GLY A 368 7.23 25.54 -4.68
N GLU A 369 7.27 26.11 -5.88
CA GLU A 369 6.05 26.56 -6.57
C GLU A 369 5.35 25.40 -7.30
N PRO A 370 4.01 25.39 -7.32
CA PRO A 370 3.26 24.40 -8.10
C PRO A 370 3.44 24.67 -9.61
N LEU A 371 3.60 23.63 -10.40
CA LEU A 371 3.80 23.73 -11.84
C LEU A 371 2.48 23.55 -12.59
N ASN A 372 2.03 24.59 -13.27
CA ASN A 372 0.81 24.54 -14.08
C ASN A 372 1.13 24.18 -15.54
N CYS A 373 1.45 22.91 -15.78
CA CYS A 373 1.81 22.40 -17.10
C CYS A 373 1.39 20.93 -17.27
N ASN A 374 1.41 20.43 -18.51
CA ASN A 374 1.25 19.01 -18.80
C ASN A 374 2.62 18.33 -18.73
N MET A 375 2.91 17.61 -17.64
CA MET A 375 4.21 16.97 -17.43
C MET A 375 4.52 15.86 -18.47
N TYR A 376 3.55 15.30 -19.15
CA TYR A 376 3.80 14.31 -20.22
C TYR A 376 4.39 14.95 -21.48
N THR A 377 4.06 16.22 -21.77
CA THR A 377 4.54 16.94 -22.96
C THR A 377 5.60 17.97 -22.63
N ASP A 378 5.48 18.62 -21.47
CA ASP A 378 6.25 19.80 -21.11
C ASP A 378 7.49 19.52 -20.25
N TYR A 379 7.71 18.26 -19.83
CA TYR A 379 8.81 17.90 -18.92
C TYR A 379 10.20 18.38 -19.39
N LYS A 380 10.41 18.48 -20.72
CA LYS A 380 11.66 18.96 -21.31
C LYS A 380 11.91 20.45 -21.04
N LYS A 381 10.87 21.21 -20.72
CA LYS A 381 10.98 22.65 -20.37
C LYS A 381 11.51 22.85 -18.94
N TYR A 382 11.58 21.78 -18.15
CA TYR A 382 12.00 21.78 -16.76
C TYR A 382 13.15 20.80 -16.52
N PRO A 383 14.34 21.04 -17.12
CA PRO A 383 15.47 20.09 -17.05
C PRO A 383 16.00 19.89 -15.63
N ASP A 384 15.85 20.91 -14.77
CA ASP A 384 16.33 20.91 -13.38
C ASP A 384 15.37 20.22 -12.38
N LEU A 385 14.18 19.80 -12.83
CA LEU A 385 13.27 19.06 -11.96
C LEU A 385 13.89 17.72 -11.54
N PRO A 386 13.88 17.40 -10.25
CA PRO A 386 14.31 16.10 -9.78
C PRO A 386 13.51 14.98 -10.46
N LYS A 387 14.20 13.97 -10.94
CA LYS A 387 13.59 12.79 -11.56
C LYS A 387 13.42 11.70 -10.52
N LEU A 388 12.44 10.84 -10.76
CA LEU A 388 12.29 9.59 -10.04
C LEU A 388 13.38 8.61 -10.49
N PRO A 389 13.80 7.66 -9.61
CA PRO A 389 14.72 6.60 -9.99
C PRO A 389 14.20 5.77 -11.16
N ASN A 390 15.10 5.28 -12.00
CA ASN A 390 14.76 4.47 -13.16
C ASN A 390 14.77 2.96 -12.90
N GLU A 391 15.34 2.55 -11.77
CA GLU A 391 15.45 1.15 -11.40
C GLU A 391 15.42 0.95 -9.87
N LEU A 392 15.07 -0.25 -9.43
CA LEU A 392 15.00 -0.59 -8.01
C LEU A 392 16.34 -0.40 -7.30
N LYS A 393 17.44 -0.78 -7.96
CA LYS A 393 18.81 -0.66 -7.40
C LYS A 393 19.16 0.79 -7.05
N GLU A 394 18.82 1.72 -7.93
CA GLU A 394 19.01 3.18 -7.70
C GLU A 394 18.19 3.64 -6.48
N SER A 395 16.91 3.26 -6.41
CA SER A 395 16.04 3.61 -5.28
C SER A 395 16.56 3.10 -3.95
N LEU A 396 17.09 1.87 -3.92
CA LEU A 396 17.64 1.28 -2.70
C LEU A 396 18.90 2.01 -2.24
N GLU A 397 19.77 2.47 -3.16
CA GLU A 397 20.94 3.27 -2.80
C GLU A 397 20.54 4.67 -2.29
N LEU A 398 19.55 5.29 -2.90
CA LEU A 398 19.00 6.57 -2.40
C LEU A 398 18.38 6.40 -1.00
N LEU A 399 17.65 5.31 -0.75
CA LEU A 399 17.10 5.01 0.57
C LEU A 399 18.21 4.76 1.61
N ARG A 400 19.28 4.02 1.27
CA ARG A 400 20.41 3.76 2.14
C ARG A 400 21.05 5.05 2.65
N ASN A 401 21.18 6.02 1.75
CA ASN A 401 21.84 7.30 2.02
C ASN A 401 20.87 8.37 2.60
N ASN A 402 19.59 8.08 2.71
CA ASN A 402 18.61 9.01 3.25
C ASN A 402 18.64 9.02 4.78
N LYS A 403 19.24 10.06 5.34
CA LYS A 403 19.39 10.23 6.79
C LYS A 403 18.03 10.30 7.49
N GLU A 404 17.07 11.02 6.92
CA GLU A 404 15.75 11.23 7.52
C GLU A 404 14.97 9.92 7.65
N MET A 405 15.06 9.04 6.67
CA MET A 405 14.41 7.72 6.71
C MET A 405 15.15 6.75 7.63
N ASN A 406 16.50 6.81 7.68
CA ASN A 406 17.28 6.07 8.65
C ASN A 406 16.96 6.50 10.10
N ASP A 407 16.77 7.78 10.36
CA ASP A 407 16.36 8.30 11.68
C ASP A 407 14.90 7.94 12.03
N ALA A 408 14.04 7.81 11.03
CA ALA A 408 12.63 7.47 11.22
C ALA A 408 12.41 6.00 11.54
N PHE A 409 13.08 5.09 10.83
CA PHE A 409 12.83 3.65 10.84
C PHE A 409 13.95 2.82 11.49
N GLY A 410 15.10 3.43 11.75
CA GLY A 410 16.30 2.73 12.20
C GLY A 410 17.14 2.21 11.03
N LYS A 411 18.46 2.47 11.12
CA LYS A 411 19.42 2.08 10.07
C LYS A 411 19.45 0.56 9.84
N GLU A 412 19.29 -0.23 10.90
CA GLU A 412 19.26 -1.69 10.80
C GLU A 412 18.04 -2.16 9.99
N THR A 413 16.84 -1.65 10.29
CA THR A 413 15.63 -1.96 9.53
C THR A 413 15.76 -1.62 8.05
N ILE A 414 16.31 -0.43 7.74
CA ILE A 414 16.57 0.00 6.36
C ILE A 414 17.57 -0.95 5.68
N ASN A 415 18.64 -1.33 6.35
CA ASN A 415 19.65 -2.26 5.81
C ASN A 415 19.06 -3.65 5.58
N SER A 416 18.23 -4.16 6.48
CA SER A 416 17.52 -5.44 6.33
C SER A 416 16.60 -5.42 5.09
N TYR A 417 15.80 -4.37 4.94
CA TYR A 417 14.96 -4.20 3.75
C TYR A 417 15.79 -4.18 2.46
N ILE A 418 16.87 -3.39 2.43
CA ILE A 418 17.76 -3.27 1.26
C ILE A 418 18.45 -4.61 0.95
N LYS A 419 18.89 -5.34 1.98
CA LYS A 419 19.52 -6.66 1.81
C LYS A 419 18.58 -7.65 1.14
N LEU A 420 17.32 -7.73 1.62
CA LEU A 420 16.30 -8.60 1.05
C LEU A 420 15.97 -8.22 -0.40
N ARG A 421 15.77 -6.93 -0.70
CA ARG A 421 15.50 -6.48 -2.08
C ARG A 421 16.71 -6.68 -3.02
N LYS A 422 17.94 -6.55 -2.51
CA LYS A 422 19.13 -6.85 -3.31
C LYS A 422 19.26 -8.34 -3.63
N SER A 423 18.80 -9.25 -2.78
CA SER A 423 18.78 -10.67 -3.12
C SER A 423 17.86 -10.97 -4.31
N GLU A 424 16.69 -10.29 -4.36
CA GLU A 424 15.76 -10.36 -5.49
C GLU A 424 16.40 -9.84 -6.80
N ILE A 425 17.10 -8.69 -6.74
CA ILE A 425 17.83 -8.13 -7.88
C ILE A 425 18.93 -9.10 -8.35
N ASN A 426 19.71 -9.64 -7.41
CA ASN A 426 20.76 -10.60 -7.74
C ASN A 426 20.22 -11.87 -8.38
N GLU A 427 19.08 -12.38 -7.90
CA GLU A 427 18.42 -13.52 -8.54
C GLU A 427 18.03 -13.18 -9.98
N PHE A 428 17.37 -12.05 -10.20
CA PHE A 428 17.00 -11.58 -11.54
C PHE A 428 18.21 -11.39 -12.44
N ASP A 429 19.30 -10.82 -11.94
CA ASP A 429 20.51 -10.55 -12.72
C ASP A 429 21.29 -11.82 -13.11
N ASN A 430 21.20 -12.88 -12.30
CA ASN A 430 21.92 -14.13 -12.52
C ASN A 430 21.13 -15.19 -13.29
N ILE A 431 19.88 -14.93 -13.68
CA ILE A 431 19.13 -15.86 -14.51
C ILE A 431 19.78 -15.93 -15.90
N GLU A 432 20.18 -17.12 -16.29
CA GLU A 432 20.68 -17.42 -17.63
C GLU A 432 19.50 -17.71 -18.59
N ASN A 433 19.71 -17.43 -19.88
CA ASN A 433 18.80 -17.82 -20.96
C ASN A 433 17.44 -17.12 -21.03
N PHE A 434 17.28 -15.91 -20.45
CA PHE A 434 16.08 -15.13 -20.74
C PHE A 434 16.41 -13.69 -21.18
N ASP A 435 15.56 -13.18 -22.04
CA ASP A 435 15.70 -11.83 -22.60
C ASP A 435 15.24 -10.76 -21.60
N LYS A 436 16.21 -10.21 -20.86
CA LYS A 436 16.00 -9.14 -19.87
C LYS A 436 15.53 -7.82 -20.50
N SER A 437 15.67 -7.68 -21.81
CA SER A 437 15.23 -6.47 -22.53
C SER A 437 13.70 -6.44 -22.71
N LYS A 438 13.03 -7.59 -22.58
CA LYS A 438 11.56 -7.65 -22.68
C LYS A 438 10.95 -6.82 -21.55
N PRO A 439 9.96 -5.99 -21.86
CA PRO A 439 9.32 -5.08 -20.89
C PRO A 439 8.64 -5.77 -19.72
N VAL A 440 8.19 -7.02 -19.88
CA VAL A 440 7.67 -7.87 -18.80
C VAL A 440 8.16 -9.29 -19.00
N THR A 441 9.07 -9.74 -18.13
CA THR A 441 9.70 -11.06 -18.25
C THR A 441 8.85 -12.15 -17.58
N GLN A 442 9.12 -13.40 -17.91
CA GLN A 442 8.49 -14.53 -17.23
C GLN A 442 8.85 -14.58 -15.74
N TRP A 443 10.10 -14.23 -15.38
CA TRP A 443 10.53 -14.15 -13.99
C TRP A 443 9.73 -13.09 -13.21
N GLU A 444 9.56 -11.89 -13.78
CA GLU A 444 8.76 -10.84 -13.15
C GLU A 444 7.32 -11.32 -12.90
N ARG A 445 6.72 -12.03 -13.87
CA ARG A 445 5.38 -12.60 -13.69
C ARG A 445 5.33 -13.67 -12.59
N GLN A 446 6.30 -14.58 -12.56
CA GLN A 446 6.39 -15.65 -11.55
C GLN A 446 6.55 -15.10 -10.13
N ASN A 447 7.27 -13.97 -9.97
CA ASN A 447 7.61 -13.42 -8.67
C ASN A 447 6.71 -12.24 -8.23
N THR A 448 5.94 -11.65 -9.15
CA THR A 448 5.19 -10.42 -8.84
C THR A 448 3.68 -10.54 -9.12
N LEU A 449 3.23 -11.56 -9.83
CA LEU A 449 1.81 -11.66 -10.21
C LEU A 449 0.88 -11.78 -9.00
N ASP A 450 1.36 -12.32 -7.88
CA ASP A 450 0.62 -12.47 -6.61
C ASP A 450 0.97 -11.43 -5.54
N CYS A 451 1.64 -10.34 -5.90
CA CYS A 451 2.01 -9.29 -4.94
C CYS A 451 0.80 -8.61 -4.28
#